data_5676961ea550afe97fd91e1b6330e9ce
#
_entry.id   5676961ea550afe97fd91e1b6330e9ce
#
_cell.length_a   1.000
_cell.length_b   1.000
_cell.length_c   1.000
_cell.angle_alpha   90.00
_cell.angle_beta   90.00
_cell.angle_gamma   90.00
#
_symmetry.space_group_name_H-M   'P 1'
#
loop_
_entity.id
_entity.type
_entity.pdbx_description
1 polymer ?
#
loop_
_entity_poly.entity_id
_entity_poly.type
_entity_poly.pdbx_seq_one_letter_code
_entity_poly.pdbx_strand_id
1 'polypeptide(L)'
;MDSLPNEEANTDPCINKFPNMLTDDASDLFNPHSNIIIIDVEGYSLKNDFFVKELACYNPSNEKYWSALFLPPFNKDMFKKKYEDTITNNKHGLKWDEGHLPYSMLYQVLEHFGANFRLYARGKDKIKYLQNCMQHPLNDLESFGCPPASELPQSYPCIYHDTTNNSCALNNAIKMGNHFFAFYKMNDLVTAALTTNKLYVGLF
;
A
#
# COMPACT_ATOMS: atom_id res chain seq x y z
N MET A 1 47.91 17.16 -20.63
CA MET A 1 46.56 17.79 -20.47
C MET A 1 45.58 16.76 -21.01
N ASP A 2 45.19 15.84 -20.16
CA ASP A 2 44.28 14.76 -20.53
C ASP A 2 42.88 15.21 -20.23
N SER A 3 42.06 15.29 -21.26
CA SER A 3 40.66 15.64 -21.23
C SER A 3 39.86 14.46 -20.66
N LEU A 4 39.12 14.67 -19.54
CA LEU A 4 38.19 13.74 -18.97
C LEU A 4 37.05 13.45 -19.99
N PRO A 5 36.57 12.20 -20.09
CA PRO A 5 35.40 11.88 -20.90
C PRO A 5 34.12 12.48 -20.32
N ASN A 6 33.32 13.07 -21.20
CA ASN A 6 31.96 13.54 -20.88
C ASN A 6 31.12 12.36 -20.39
N GLU A 7 30.57 12.46 -19.19
CA GLU A 7 29.45 11.62 -18.74
C GLU A 7 28.22 11.98 -19.57
N GLU A 8 27.90 11.16 -20.56
CA GLU A 8 26.58 11.18 -21.19
C GLU A 8 25.54 10.81 -20.14
N ALA A 9 24.65 11.74 -19.82
CA ALA A 9 23.50 11.51 -18.98
C ALA A 9 22.64 10.40 -19.61
N ASN A 10 22.71 9.21 -19.02
CA ASN A 10 21.92 8.06 -19.38
C ASN A 10 20.45 8.34 -18.98
N THR A 11 19.70 8.96 -19.88
CA THR A 11 18.26 9.14 -19.73
C THR A 11 17.59 7.80 -20.00
N ASP A 12 17.28 7.09 -18.93
CA ASP A 12 16.55 5.82 -18.95
C ASP A 12 15.20 6.02 -19.67
N PRO A 13 14.96 5.35 -20.82
CA PRO A 13 13.73 5.49 -21.60
C PRO A 13 12.47 4.98 -20.86
N CYS A 14 12.61 4.36 -19.70
CA CYS A 14 11.49 3.91 -18.88
C CYS A 14 10.77 5.03 -18.12
N ILE A 15 11.41 6.19 -17.92
CA ILE A 15 10.83 7.30 -17.13
C ILE A 15 9.59 7.90 -17.82
N ASN A 16 9.51 7.85 -19.15
CA ASN A 16 8.41 8.46 -19.92
C ASN A 16 7.16 7.56 -20.08
N LYS A 17 7.19 6.30 -19.64
CA LYS A 17 6.02 5.39 -19.71
C LYS A 17 5.16 5.39 -18.46
N PHE A 18 5.64 5.99 -17.37
CA PHE A 18 4.98 5.97 -16.08
C PHE A 18 3.70 6.81 -15.99
N PRO A 19 3.60 8.00 -16.60
CA PRO A 19 2.39 8.81 -16.54
C PRO A 19 1.13 8.09 -17.04
N ASN A 20 1.29 7.21 -18.06
CA ASN A 20 0.16 6.54 -18.69
C ASN A 20 -0.31 5.27 -17.95
N MET A 21 0.56 4.59 -17.19
CA MET A 21 0.15 3.41 -16.40
C MET A 21 -0.63 3.75 -15.13
N LEU A 22 -0.42 4.93 -14.57
CA LEU A 22 -1.18 5.43 -13.42
C LEU A 22 -2.45 6.20 -13.85
N THR A 23 -2.55 6.66 -15.12
CA THR A 23 -3.60 7.57 -15.54
C THR A 23 -4.91 6.88 -15.89
N ASP A 24 -4.93 5.67 -16.42
CA ASP A 24 -6.17 5.04 -16.86
C ASP A 24 -6.89 4.27 -15.74
N ASP A 25 -6.15 3.63 -14.82
CA ASP A 25 -6.75 2.93 -13.67
C ASP A 25 -6.70 3.76 -12.37
N ALA A 26 -5.69 4.63 -12.20
CA ALA A 26 -5.55 5.44 -11.00
C ALA A 26 -6.45 6.69 -11.01
N SER A 27 -6.84 7.22 -12.17
CA SER A 27 -7.75 8.38 -12.25
C SER A 27 -9.10 8.10 -11.58
N ASP A 28 -9.56 6.85 -11.61
CA ASP A 28 -10.80 6.41 -10.96
C ASP A 28 -10.68 6.31 -9.41
N LEU A 29 -9.45 6.26 -8.87
CA LEU A 29 -9.21 6.40 -7.42
C LEU A 29 -9.44 7.83 -6.94
N PHE A 30 -9.38 8.81 -7.84
CA PHE A 30 -9.49 10.23 -7.55
C PHE A 30 -10.95 10.69 -7.42
N ASN A 31 -11.64 10.26 -6.36
CA ASN A 31 -12.86 10.95 -5.96
C ASN A 31 -12.47 12.13 -5.05
N PRO A 32 -12.77 13.40 -5.42
CA PRO A 32 -12.39 14.58 -4.63
C PRO A 32 -13.02 14.64 -3.24
N HIS A 33 -14.00 13.78 -2.94
CA HIS A 33 -14.67 13.73 -1.64
C HIS A 33 -14.08 12.73 -0.64
N SER A 34 -13.09 11.92 -1.07
CA SER A 34 -12.37 11.03 -0.15
C SER A 34 -10.93 10.91 -0.61
N ASN A 35 -10.04 11.58 0.09
CA ASN A 35 -8.61 11.44 -0.11
C ASN A 35 -7.96 10.47 0.89
N ILE A 36 -8.66 9.41 1.25
CA ILE A 36 -8.15 8.35 2.12
C ILE A 36 -7.77 7.13 1.29
N ILE A 37 -6.55 6.68 1.45
CA ILE A 37 -6.05 5.42 0.89
C ILE A 37 -5.50 4.55 2.01
N ILE A 38 -5.93 3.31 2.04
CA ILE A 38 -5.33 2.27 2.88
C ILE A 38 -4.24 1.58 2.06
N ILE A 39 -3.03 1.55 2.59
CA ILE A 39 -1.87 0.95 1.94
C ILE A 39 -1.38 -0.25 2.75
N ASP A 40 -1.06 -1.34 2.07
CA ASP A 40 -0.36 -2.48 2.67
C ASP A 40 0.72 -3.02 1.74
N VAL A 41 1.69 -3.70 2.32
CA VAL A 41 2.82 -4.31 1.61
C VAL A 41 3.08 -5.72 2.12
N GLU A 42 3.45 -6.61 1.20
CA GLU A 42 3.99 -7.92 1.51
C GLU A 42 5.34 -8.10 0.82
N GLY A 43 6.22 -8.90 1.42
CA GLY A 43 7.55 -9.09 0.87
C GLY A 43 8.49 -9.90 1.75
N TYR A 44 9.77 -9.76 1.48
CA TYR A 44 10.84 -10.54 2.10
C TYR A 44 11.64 -9.70 3.10
N SER A 45 11.80 -10.21 4.31
CA SER A 45 12.73 -9.66 5.29
C SER A 45 14.08 -10.37 5.19
N LEU A 46 15.14 -9.64 4.87
CA LEU A 46 16.50 -10.16 4.79
C LEU A 46 17.39 -9.41 5.78
N LYS A 47 17.91 -10.12 6.76
CA LYS A 47 18.70 -9.53 7.84
C LYS A 47 17.89 -8.41 8.51
N ASN A 48 18.26 -7.16 8.24
CA ASN A 48 17.60 -5.96 8.80
C ASN A 48 16.78 -5.18 7.75
N ASP A 49 16.76 -5.65 6.49
CA ASP A 49 16.09 -4.97 5.38
C ASP A 49 14.80 -5.69 5.01
N PHE A 50 13.82 -4.93 4.57
CA PHE A 50 12.57 -5.43 4.02
C PHE A 50 12.46 -5.06 2.54
N PHE A 51 12.14 -6.05 1.71
CA PHE A 51 12.00 -5.90 0.26
C PHE A 51 10.55 -6.16 -0.13
N VAL A 52 9.88 -5.11 -0.57
CA VAL A 52 8.49 -5.18 -1.02
C VAL A 52 8.39 -6.03 -2.27
N LYS A 53 7.46 -6.97 -2.27
CA LYS A 53 7.07 -7.75 -3.45
C LYS A 53 5.70 -7.35 -3.95
N GLU A 54 4.75 -7.16 -3.05
CA GLU A 54 3.40 -6.66 -3.35
C GLU A 54 3.17 -5.35 -2.61
N LEU A 55 2.67 -4.36 -3.33
CA LEU A 55 2.13 -3.11 -2.78
C LEU A 55 0.68 -3.00 -3.23
N ALA A 56 -0.20 -2.69 -2.31
CA ALA A 56 -1.60 -2.44 -2.60
C ALA A 56 -2.09 -1.14 -1.96
N CYS A 57 -2.93 -0.44 -2.69
CA CYS A 57 -3.61 0.79 -2.29
C CYS A 57 -5.12 0.60 -2.49
N TYR A 58 -5.92 0.86 -1.48
CA TYR A 58 -7.36 0.73 -1.51
C TYR A 58 -8.05 2.02 -1.04
N ASN A 59 -9.00 2.50 -1.83
CA ASN A 59 -9.86 3.63 -1.47
C ASN A 59 -11.21 3.11 -0.97
N PRO A 60 -11.50 3.17 0.34
CA PRO A 60 -12.72 2.59 0.89
C PRO A 60 -14.00 3.39 0.59
N SER A 61 -13.88 4.61 0.06
CA SER A 61 -15.06 5.43 -0.25
C SER A 61 -15.69 5.13 -1.59
N ASN A 62 -14.91 4.65 -2.56
CA ASN A 62 -15.36 4.25 -3.89
C ASN A 62 -15.06 2.79 -4.22
N GLU A 63 -14.50 2.04 -3.26
CA GLU A 63 -14.16 0.61 -3.38
C GLU A 63 -13.16 0.29 -4.49
N LYS A 64 -12.42 1.29 -4.96
CA LYS A 64 -11.38 1.12 -5.98
C LYS A 64 -10.06 0.75 -5.34
N TYR A 65 -9.26 -0.03 -6.06
CA TYR A 65 -7.92 -0.42 -5.62
C TYR A 65 -6.92 -0.37 -6.77
N TRP A 66 -5.67 -0.28 -6.37
CA TRP A 66 -4.52 -0.49 -7.23
C TRP A 66 -3.54 -1.43 -6.51
N SER A 67 -2.94 -2.36 -7.24
CA SER A 67 -1.92 -3.25 -6.69
C SER A 67 -0.88 -3.62 -7.74
N ALA A 68 0.34 -3.88 -7.29
CA ALA A 68 1.43 -4.28 -8.16
C ALA A 68 2.41 -5.23 -7.47
N LEU A 69 3.03 -6.10 -8.30
CA LEU A 69 4.19 -6.89 -7.93
C LEU A 69 5.46 -6.25 -8.46
N PHE A 70 6.45 -6.08 -7.58
CA PHE A 70 7.74 -5.52 -7.94
C PHE A 70 8.76 -6.63 -8.24
N LEU A 71 9.52 -6.44 -9.32
CA LEU A 71 10.72 -7.21 -9.57
C LEU A 71 11.73 -6.99 -8.43
N PRO A 72 12.52 -8.00 -8.07
CA PRO A 72 13.49 -7.84 -6.99
C PRO A 72 14.60 -6.84 -7.38
N PRO A 73 15.19 -6.13 -6.40
CA PRO A 73 16.28 -5.18 -6.68
C PRO A 73 17.63 -5.86 -6.97
N PHE A 74 17.73 -7.16 -6.73
CA PHE A 74 18.95 -7.95 -6.97
C PHE A 74 18.61 -9.43 -7.19
N ASN A 75 19.62 -10.19 -7.67
CA ASN A 75 19.45 -11.61 -7.97
C ASN A 75 19.24 -12.45 -6.69
N LYS A 76 18.42 -13.50 -6.78
CA LYS A 76 18.12 -14.45 -5.70
C LYS A 76 19.30 -15.22 -5.13
N ASP A 77 20.45 -15.26 -5.81
CA ASP A 77 21.67 -15.93 -5.31
C ASP A 77 22.16 -15.37 -3.97
N MET A 78 21.67 -14.19 -3.58
CA MET A 78 21.86 -13.61 -2.25
C MET A 78 21.11 -14.33 -1.12
N PHE A 79 20.13 -15.21 -1.48
CA PHE A 79 19.33 -15.98 -0.52
C PHE A 79 19.80 -17.42 -0.39
N LYS A 80 19.56 -17.98 0.79
CA LYS A 80 19.49 -19.44 0.90
C LYS A 80 18.14 -19.89 0.34
N LYS A 81 18.13 -20.83 -0.61
CA LYS A 81 16.91 -21.37 -1.23
C LYS A 81 15.83 -21.77 -0.20
N LYS A 82 16.25 -22.38 0.91
CA LYS A 82 15.34 -22.76 2.01
C LYS A 82 14.57 -21.56 2.60
N TYR A 83 15.19 -20.37 2.64
CA TYR A 83 14.55 -19.16 3.15
C TYR A 83 13.48 -18.66 2.19
N GLU A 84 13.79 -18.61 0.89
CA GLU A 84 12.83 -18.25 -0.15
C GLU A 84 11.61 -19.17 -0.12
N ASP A 85 11.82 -20.50 -0.15
CA ASP A 85 10.76 -21.50 -0.10
C ASP A 85 9.87 -21.33 1.14
N THR A 86 10.47 -21.06 2.31
CA THR A 86 9.71 -20.87 3.55
C THR A 86 8.83 -19.63 3.50
N ILE A 87 9.35 -18.49 3.02
CA ILE A 87 8.58 -17.25 2.94
C ILE A 87 7.49 -17.36 1.88
N THR A 88 7.83 -17.86 0.69
CA THR A 88 6.87 -18.06 -0.40
C THR A 88 5.72 -18.96 0.02
N ASN A 89 6.03 -20.14 0.55
CA ASN A 89 5.00 -21.15 0.82
C ASN A 89 4.19 -20.88 2.09
N ASN A 90 4.78 -20.22 3.10
CA ASN A 90 4.16 -20.11 4.43
C ASN A 90 3.68 -18.69 4.77
N LYS A 91 3.91 -17.69 3.92
CA LYS A 91 3.49 -16.31 4.21
C LYS A 91 2.62 -15.71 3.12
N HIS A 92 3.17 -15.40 1.95
CA HIS A 92 2.46 -14.60 0.94
C HIS A 92 2.32 -15.28 -0.43
N GLY A 93 2.92 -16.43 -0.66
CA GLY A 93 2.82 -17.17 -1.94
C GLY A 93 3.55 -16.54 -3.13
N LEU A 94 4.20 -15.39 -2.96
CA LEU A 94 4.91 -14.67 -4.02
C LEU A 94 6.34 -15.14 -4.13
N LYS A 95 6.80 -15.49 -5.34
CA LYS A 95 8.19 -15.86 -5.57
C LYS A 95 9.07 -14.61 -5.72
N TRP A 96 10.36 -14.78 -5.37
CA TRP A 96 11.32 -13.68 -5.42
C TRP A 96 11.46 -13.07 -6.80
N ASP A 97 11.58 -13.90 -7.83
CA ASP A 97 11.83 -13.52 -9.22
C ASP A 97 10.56 -13.13 -10.01
N GLU A 98 9.38 -13.26 -9.42
CA GLU A 98 8.13 -12.79 -10.01
C GLU A 98 7.94 -11.27 -9.80
N GLY A 99 7.29 -10.62 -10.75
CA GLY A 99 6.93 -9.20 -10.71
C GLY A 99 6.81 -8.61 -12.10
N HIS A 100 6.18 -7.45 -12.18
CA HIS A 100 5.96 -6.77 -13.46
C HIS A 100 6.41 -5.30 -13.45
N LEU A 101 6.67 -4.72 -12.28
CA LEU A 101 7.23 -3.39 -12.15
C LEU A 101 8.68 -3.43 -11.67
N PRO A 102 9.57 -2.61 -12.23
CA PRO A 102 10.92 -2.43 -11.72
C PRO A 102 10.89 -1.95 -10.26
N TYR A 103 11.82 -2.45 -9.43
CA TYR A 103 11.88 -2.06 -8.01
C TYR A 103 12.10 -0.55 -7.81
N SER A 104 12.81 0.09 -8.72
CA SER A 104 13.05 1.55 -8.71
C SER A 104 11.76 2.38 -8.78
N MET A 105 10.66 1.80 -9.29
CA MET A 105 9.36 2.48 -9.35
C MET A 105 8.63 2.51 -8.02
N LEU A 106 9.02 1.69 -7.04
CA LEU A 106 8.36 1.64 -5.73
C LEU A 106 8.27 3.03 -5.07
N TYR A 107 9.39 3.76 -5.06
CA TYR A 107 9.44 5.10 -4.46
C TYR A 107 8.55 6.11 -5.20
N GLN A 108 8.54 6.04 -6.53
CA GLN A 108 7.71 6.94 -7.34
C GLN A 108 6.22 6.70 -7.12
N VAL A 109 5.82 5.43 -7.01
CA VAL A 109 4.43 5.05 -6.69
C VAL A 109 4.03 5.54 -5.30
N LEU A 110 4.87 5.32 -4.29
CA LEU A 110 4.61 5.76 -2.92
C LEU A 110 4.50 7.30 -2.82
N GLU A 111 5.42 8.03 -3.47
CA GLU A 111 5.37 9.50 -3.53
C GLU A 111 4.12 10.00 -4.25
N HIS A 112 3.72 9.35 -5.36
CA HIS A 112 2.50 9.71 -6.08
C HIS A 112 1.26 9.59 -5.18
N PHE A 113 1.11 8.48 -4.47
CA PHE A 113 -0.03 8.29 -3.56
C PHE A 113 0.07 9.25 -2.36
N GLY A 114 1.26 9.44 -1.79
CA GLY A 114 1.46 10.35 -0.66
C GLY A 114 1.17 11.81 -0.97
N ALA A 115 1.50 12.26 -2.18
CA ALA A 115 1.24 13.64 -2.62
C ALA A 115 -0.26 13.94 -2.82
N ASN A 116 -1.07 12.92 -3.15
CA ASN A 116 -2.46 13.11 -3.56
C ASN A 116 -3.48 12.64 -2.51
N PHE A 117 -3.07 11.80 -1.57
CA PHE A 117 -3.97 11.15 -0.61
C PHE A 117 -3.43 11.17 0.82
N ARG A 118 -4.36 11.06 1.79
CA ARG A 118 -4.02 10.71 3.17
C ARG A 118 -3.83 9.21 3.25
N LEU A 119 -2.61 8.79 3.51
CA LEU A 119 -2.26 7.38 3.58
C LEU A 119 -2.41 6.84 4.99
N TYR A 120 -2.96 5.64 5.08
CA TYR A 120 -3.13 4.88 6.31
C TYR A 120 -2.57 3.47 6.10
N ALA A 121 -1.84 2.97 7.08
CA ALA A 121 -1.33 1.61 7.11
C ALA A 121 -1.45 1.02 8.51
N ARG A 122 -1.19 -0.26 8.66
CA ARG A 122 -1.17 -0.95 9.93
C ARG A 122 0.10 -1.77 10.11
N GLY A 123 0.61 -1.78 11.34
CA GLY A 123 1.80 -2.53 11.74
C GLY A 123 3.06 -1.66 11.75
N LYS A 124 3.66 -1.55 12.92
CA LYS A 124 4.80 -0.64 13.19
C LYS A 124 5.97 -0.82 12.23
N ASP A 125 6.31 -2.06 11.89
CA ASP A 125 7.44 -2.34 10.99
C ASP A 125 7.13 -1.94 9.55
N LYS A 126 5.91 -2.22 9.06
CA LYS A 126 5.44 -1.80 7.74
C LYS A 126 5.40 -0.27 7.64
N ILE A 127 4.83 0.40 8.64
CA ILE A 127 4.76 1.87 8.71
C ILE A 127 6.16 2.47 8.70
N LYS A 128 7.06 1.97 9.56
CA LYS A 128 8.44 2.44 9.61
C LYS A 128 9.15 2.29 8.27
N TYR A 129 8.98 1.16 7.61
CA TYR A 129 9.56 0.93 6.29
C TYR A 129 9.01 1.90 5.25
N LEU A 130 7.68 2.00 5.12
CA LEU A 130 7.01 2.88 4.16
C LEU A 130 7.35 4.35 4.40
N GLN A 131 7.44 4.78 5.68
CA GLN A 131 7.79 6.15 6.05
C GLN A 131 9.24 6.51 5.64
N ASN A 132 10.15 5.52 5.59
CA ASN A 132 11.50 5.72 5.06
C ASN A 132 11.54 5.80 3.53
N CYS A 133 10.49 5.35 2.84
CA CYS A 133 10.39 5.31 1.39
C CYS A 133 9.62 6.50 0.79
N MET A 134 9.03 7.39 1.61
CA MET A 134 8.25 8.53 1.14
C MET A 134 8.41 9.74 2.07
N GLN A 135 8.17 10.95 1.53
CA GLN A 135 8.23 12.21 2.29
C GLN A 135 6.90 12.56 2.97
N HIS A 136 5.81 11.92 2.57
CA HIS A 136 4.46 12.21 3.05
C HIS A 136 4.13 11.42 4.32
N PRO A 137 3.33 11.99 5.25
CA PRO A 137 2.99 11.32 6.49
C PRO A 137 2.10 10.09 6.26
N LEU A 138 2.37 9.03 7.00
CA LEU A 138 1.59 7.80 7.02
C LEU A 138 0.91 7.66 8.38
N ASN A 139 -0.42 7.50 8.39
CA ASN A 139 -1.20 7.37 9.61
C ASN A 139 -1.30 5.90 10.03
N ASP A 140 -1.26 5.65 11.34
CA ASP A 140 -1.36 4.30 11.89
C ASP A 140 -2.81 3.93 12.18
N LEU A 141 -3.33 2.91 11.51
CA LEU A 141 -4.67 2.38 11.72
C LEU A 141 -4.86 1.78 13.13
N GLU A 142 -3.80 1.36 13.81
CA GLU A 142 -3.89 0.89 15.20
C GLU A 142 -4.35 2.01 16.13
N SER A 143 -3.94 3.24 15.87
CA SER A 143 -4.36 4.40 16.67
C SER A 143 -5.87 4.71 16.56
N PHE A 144 -6.53 4.17 15.53
CA PHE A 144 -7.97 4.25 15.30
C PHE A 144 -8.72 2.97 15.69
N GLY A 145 -8.05 2.04 16.39
CA GLY A 145 -8.66 0.79 16.85
C GLY A 145 -8.86 -0.25 15.75
N CYS A 146 -8.23 -0.13 14.58
CA CYS A 146 -8.33 -1.14 13.53
C CYS A 146 -7.60 -2.42 13.96
N PRO A 147 -8.29 -3.59 14.02
CA PRO A 147 -7.66 -4.85 14.36
C PRO A 147 -6.73 -5.36 13.25
N PRO A 148 -5.91 -6.40 13.51
CA PRO A 148 -5.12 -7.06 12.47
C PRO A 148 -6.00 -7.58 11.34
N ALA A 149 -5.51 -7.54 10.10
CA ALA A 149 -6.26 -8.03 8.94
C ALA A 149 -6.66 -9.52 9.05
N SER A 150 -5.91 -10.31 9.82
CA SER A 150 -6.24 -11.71 10.12
C SER A 150 -7.48 -11.90 10.99
N GLU A 151 -7.86 -10.89 11.78
CA GLU A 151 -9.04 -10.88 12.64
C GLU A 151 -10.27 -10.29 11.94
N LEU A 152 -10.10 -9.69 10.77
CA LEU A 152 -11.17 -9.09 9.99
C LEU A 152 -11.83 -10.12 9.07
N PRO A 153 -13.14 -10.01 8.84
CA PRO A 153 -13.86 -10.93 7.98
C PRO A 153 -13.32 -10.91 6.54
N GLN A 154 -13.55 -11.96 5.84
CA GLN A 154 -13.02 -12.37 4.56
C GLN A 154 -13.39 -11.44 3.39
N SER A 155 -12.72 -11.31 2.47
CA SER A 155 -11.63 -11.37 1.58
C SER A 155 -12.06 -11.50 0.12
N TYR A 156 -11.35 -10.78 -0.67
CA TYR A 156 -11.48 -10.80 -2.13
C TYR A 156 -10.37 -11.65 -2.73
N PRO A 157 -10.61 -12.35 -3.86
CA PRO A 157 -9.53 -13.06 -4.53
C PRO A 157 -8.47 -12.08 -5.02
N CYS A 158 -7.21 -12.45 -4.85
CA CYS A 158 -6.09 -11.72 -5.42
C CYS A 158 -5.73 -12.33 -6.78
N ILE A 159 -5.44 -11.48 -7.76
CA ILE A 159 -5.04 -11.94 -9.10
C ILE A 159 -3.62 -12.49 -9.15
N TYR A 160 -2.80 -12.21 -8.12
CA TYR A 160 -1.39 -12.57 -8.11
C TYR A 160 -1.09 -13.88 -7.40
N HIS A 161 -1.91 -14.29 -6.42
CA HIS A 161 -1.68 -15.49 -5.64
C HIS A 161 -2.94 -15.93 -4.90
N ASP A 162 -2.94 -17.19 -4.45
CA ASP A 162 -3.99 -17.72 -3.59
C ASP A 162 -3.94 -17.09 -2.21
N THR A 163 -5.06 -16.52 -1.78
CA THR A 163 -5.20 -15.80 -0.51
C THR A 163 -5.81 -16.64 0.61
N THR A 164 -6.17 -17.89 0.35
CA THR A 164 -6.87 -18.75 1.34
C THR A 164 -6.00 -19.04 2.55
N ASN A 165 -4.69 -19.19 2.36
CA ASN A 165 -3.73 -19.51 3.40
C ASN A 165 -2.54 -18.53 3.46
N ASN A 166 -2.52 -17.50 2.62
CA ASN A 166 -1.39 -16.59 2.46
C ASN A 166 -1.75 -15.15 2.82
N SER A 167 -0.79 -14.44 3.36
CA SER A 167 -0.88 -12.98 3.52
C SER A 167 -0.86 -12.31 2.14
N CYS A 168 -1.71 -11.32 1.94
CA CYS A 168 -1.87 -10.60 0.69
C CYS A 168 -2.06 -9.11 0.97
N ALA A 169 -1.23 -8.26 0.39
CA ALA A 169 -1.31 -6.82 0.62
C ALA A 169 -2.65 -6.25 0.16
N LEU A 170 -3.17 -6.69 -1.00
CA LEU A 170 -4.47 -6.23 -1.50
C LEU A 170 -5.61 -6.62 -0.55
N ASN A 171 -5.67 -7.89 -0.13
CA ASN A 171 -6.68 -8.35 0.81
C ASN A 171 -6.63 -7.61 2.15
N ASN A 172 -5.43 -7.43 2.67
CA ASN A 172 -5.23 -6.70 3.92
C ASN A 172 -5.70 -5.25 3.80
N ALA A 173 -5.34 -4.56 2.71
CA ALA A 173 -5.76 -3.18 2.47
C ALA A 173 -7.29 -3.06 2.37
N ILE A 174 -7.96 -3.96 1.65
CA ILE A 174 -9.42 -3.97 1.51
C ILE A 174 -10.11 -4.23 2.88
N LYS A 175 -9.69 -5.26 3.61
CA LYS A 175 -10.25 -5.60 4.93
C LYS A 175 -10.13 -4.44 5.90
N MET A 176 -8.92 -3.92 6.05
CA MET A 176 -8.65 -2.79 6.94
C MET A 176 -9.40 -1.52 6.52
N GLY A 177 -9.48 -1.27 5.22
CA GLY A 177 -10.18 -0.11 4.67
C GLY A 177 -11.68 -0.16 4.90
N ASN A 178 -12.31 -1.30 4.66
CA ASN A 178 -13.73 -1.49 4.91
C ASN A 178 -14.06 -1.35 6.40
N HIS A 179 -13.24 -1.94 7.28
CA HIS A 179 -13.41 -1.80 8.73
C HIS A 179 -13.26 -0.34 9.18
N PHE A 180 -12.18 0.32 8.79
CA PHE A 180 -11.91 1.72 9.13
C PHE A 180 -13.00 2.67 8.64
N PHE A 181 -13.47 2.49 7.41
CA PHE A 181 -14.49 3.35 6.81
C PHE A 181 -15.86 3.17 7.44
N ALA A 182 -16.24 1.94 7.79
CA ALA A 182 -17.48 1.67 8.53
C ALA A 182 -17.45 2.35 9.90
N PHE A 183 -16.33 2.25 10.63
CA PHE A 183 -16.14 2.92 11.92
C PHE A 183 -16.17 4.46 11.81
N TYR A 184 -15.52 5.01 10.77
CA TYR A 184 -15.49 6.45 10.51
C TYR A 184 -16.89 7.00 10.22
N LYS A 185 -17.65 6.34 9.33
CA LYS A 185 -19.05 6.71 9.04
C LYS A 185 -19.95 6.65 10.28
N MET A 186 -19.79 5.65 11.12
CA MET A 186 -20.56 5.54 12.36
C MET A 186 -20.27 6.72 13.29
N ASN A 187 -19.03 7.11 13.45
CA ASN A 187 -18.66 8.25 14.30
C ASN A 187 -19.19 9.58 13.77
N ASP A 188 -19.16 9.79 12.45
CA ASP A 188 -19.74 10.98 11.83
C ASP A 188 -21.26 11.06 12.07
N LEU A 189 -21.98 9.94 11.92
CA LEU A 189 -23.42 9.87 12.19
C LEU A 189 -23.75 10.14 13.67
N VAL A 190 -22.96 9.60 14.60
CA VAL A 190 -23.12 9.85 16.04
C VAL A 190 -22.86 11.33 16.36
N THR A 191 -21.80 11.90 15.80
CA THR A 191 -21.46 13.32 15.99
C THR A 191 -22.56 14.23 15.43
N ALA A 192 -23.09 13.93 14.25
CA ALA A 192 -24.19 14.68 13.65
C ALA A 192 -25.47 14.58 14.48
N ALA A 193 -25.81 13.38 15.00
CA ALA A 193 -26.99 13.18 15.87
C ALA A 193 -26.86 13.94 17.19
N LEU A 194 -25.68 13.95 17.81
CA LEU A 194 -25.42 14.69 19.06
C LEU A 194 -25.48 16.20 18.86
N THR A 195 -25.03 16.71 17.70
CA THR A 195 -25.07 18.14 17.35
C THR A 195 -26.52 18.58 17.10
N THR A 196 -27.32 17.74 16.43
CA THR A 196 -28.74 18.03 16.19
C THR A 196 -29.54 18.04 17.48
N ASN A 197 -29.30 17.10 18.40
CA ASN A 197 -29.97 17.08 19.71
C ASN A 197 -29.60 18.28 20.59
N LYS A 198 -28.38 18.83 20.50
CA LYS A 198 -28.05 20.06 21.24
C LYS A 198 -28.81 21.29 20.75
N LEU A 199 -29.22 21.34 19.48
CA LEU A 199 -30.05 22.41 18.95
C LEU A 199 -31.49 22.37 19.45
N TYR A 200 -32.01 21.18 19.83
CA TYR A 200 -33.35 21.04 20.35
C TYR A 200 -33.45 21.31 21.87
N VAL A 201 -32.38 21.14 22.62
CA VAL A 201 -32.36 21.39 24.11
C VAL A 201 -32.19 22.87 24.45
N GLY A 202 -31.83 23.72 23.48
CA GLY A 202 -31.67 25.17 23.66
C GLY A 202 -32.93 26.01 23.39
N LEU A 203 -34.09 25.37 23.14
CA LEU A 203 -35.34 26.03 22.77
C LEU A 203 -36.47 25.91 23.86
N PHE A 204 -36.09 25.54 25.11
CA PHE A 204 -37.02 25.54 26.25
C PHE A 204 -36.46 26.37 27.40
#